data_007429b0a138934b3349f79c4273ab8a
#
_entry.id   007429b0a138934b3349f79c4273ab8a
#
_cell.length_a   1.000
_cell.length_b   1.000
_cell.length_c   1.000
_cell.angle_alpha   90.00
_cell.angle_beta   90.00
_cell.angle_gamma   90.00
#
_symmetry.space_group_name_H-M   'P 1'
#
loop_
_entity.id
_entity.type
_entity.pdbx_description
1 polymer ?
#
loop_
_entity_poly.entity_id
_entity_poly.type
_entity_poly.pdbx_seq_one_letter_code
_entity_poly.pdbx_strand_id
1 'polypeptide(L)'
;MPAYMTQFSYTNEAAAALVKDPEDRSAVFREQVEKLGGEVIAFYHCIGKYDGVTIYEMPDQASVEGLLLAIRAPGHLGVLETTELHTVEDAMEGMRKASQQSYQGPLGWLEEHPVQHWGG
;
A
#
# COMPACT_ATOMS: atom_id res chain seq x y z
N MET A 1 -9.93 -9.74 6.41
CA MET A 1 -9.55 -9.27 5.05
C MET A 1 -8.16 -8.67 5.10
N PRO A 2 -7.33 -8.92 4.08
CA PRO A 2 -6.03 -8.25 3.99
C PRO A 2 -6.17 -6.73 3.90
N ALA A 3 -5.19 -6.02 4.46
CA ALA A 3 -5.15 -4.57 4.46
C ALA A 3 -4.11 -4.04 3.48
N TYR A 4 -4.36 -2.88 2.92
CA TYR A 4 -3.50 -2.21 1.95
C TYR A 4 -3.41 -0.74 2.26
N MET A 5 -2.26 -0.15 1.93
CA MET A 5 -2.07 1.29 1.97
C MET A 5 -1.79 1.77 0.56
N THR A 6 -2.57 2.73 0.09
CA THR A 6 -2.33 3.38 -1.20
C THR A 6 -1.95 4.83 -0.97
N GLN A 7 -0.83 5.23 -1.54
CA GLN A 7 -0.33 6.59 -1.55
C GLN A 7 -0.43 7.12 -2.97
N PHE A 8 -0.92 8.34 -3.13
CA PHE A 8 -1.19 8.87 -4.47
C PHE A 8 -0.93 10.36 -4.57
N SER A 9 -0.68 10.80 -5.80
CA SER A 9 -0.57 12.22 -6.15
C SER A 9 -1.42 12.49 -7.38
N TYR A 10 -2.04 13.66 -7.39
CA TYR A 10 -2.83 14.12 -8.54
C TYR A 10 -1.91 14.63 -9.65
N THR A 11 -2.40 14.57 -10.89
CA THR A 11 -1.80 15.34 -11.97
C THR A 11 -2.06 16.83 -11.73
N ASN A 12 -1.30 17.69 -12.42
CA ASN A 12 -1.52 19.14 -12.30
C ASN A 12 -2.93 19.52 -12.75
N GLU A 13 -3.44 18.89 -13.79
CA GLU A 13 -4.79 19.11 -14.31
C GLU A 13 -5.86 18.77 -13.28
N ALA A 14 -5.70 17.61 -12.61
CA ALA A 14 -6.64 17.19 -11.58
C ALA A 14 -6.59 18.12 -10.35
N ALA A 15 -5.39 18.52 -9.93
CA ALA A 15 -5.23 19.46 -8.84
C ALA A 15 -5.90 20.81 -9.16
N ALA A 16 -5.72 21.31 -10.36
CA ALA A 16 -6.36 22.55 -10.81
C ALA A 16 -7.88 22.43 -10.80
N ALA A 17 -8.42 21.30 -11.24
CA ALA A 17 -9.86 21.06 -11.23
C ALA A 17 -10.42 21.04 -9.80
N LEU A 18 -9.71 20.43 -8.86
CA LEU A 18 -10.13 20.38 -7.45
C LEU A 18 -10.06 21.75 -6.76
N VAL A 19 -9.11 22.60 -7.16
CA VAL A 19 -9.02 23.96 -6.66
C VAL A 19 -10.21 24.79 -7.17
N LYS A 20 -10.56 24.60 -8.45
CA LYS A 20 -11.68 25.32 -9.06
C LYS A 20 -13.02 24.88 -8.48
N ASP A 21 -13.20 23.58 -8.23
CA ASP A 21 -14.43 23.00 -7.72
C ASP A 21 -14.10 21.90 -6.69
N PRO A 22 -13.88 22.29 -5.43
CA PRO A 22 -13.53 21.32 -4.39
C PRO A 22 -14.60 20.26 -4.21
N GLU A 23 -14.15 18.99 -4.09
CA GLU A 23 -15.03 17.86 -3.85
C GLU A 23 -14.38 16.85 -2.91
N ASP A 24 -15.20 16.04 -2.25
CA ASP A 24 -14.73 14.99 -1.36
C ASP A 24 -14.39 13.72 -2.15
N ARG A 25 -13.11 13.59 -2.49
CA ARG A 25 -12.62 12.42 -3.22
C ARG A 25 -12.62 11.14 -2.37
N SER A 26 -12.61 11.28 -1.04
CA SER A 26 -12.67 10.11 -0.15
C SER A 26 -14.01 9.39 -0.27
N ALA A 27 -15.09 10.13 -0.48
CA ALA A 27 -16.42 9.53 -0.67
C ALA A 27 -16.49 8.69 -1.93
N VAL A 28 -15.90 9.17 -3.01
CA VAL A 28 -15.84 8.44 -4.29
C VAL A 28 -15.00 7.17 -4.15
N PHE A 29 -13.86 7.26 -3.49
CA PHE A 29 -12.98 6.12 -3.25
C PHE A 29 -13.69 5.06 -2.38
N ARG A 30 -14.34 5.50 -1.30
CA ARG A 30 -15.07 4.61 -0.40
C ARG A 30 -16.15 3.82 -1.14
N GLU A 31 -16.89 4.49 -2.02
CA GLU A 31 -17.91 3.84 -2.82
C GLU A 31 -17.32 2.73 -3.70
N GLN A 32 -16.19 2.98 -4.34
CA GLN A 32 -15.51 1.98 -5.16
C GLN A 32 -15.03 0.79 -4.35
N VAL A 33 -14.44 1.02 -3.19
CA VAL A 33 -13.98 -0.03 -2.29
C VAL A 33 -15.15 -0.89 -1.82
N GLU A 34 -16.24 -0.27 -1.39
CA GLU A 34 -17.42 -0.98 -0.89
C GLU A 34 -18.10 -1.81 -1.97
N LYS A 35 -18.16 -1.33 -3.20
CA LYS A 35 -18.67 -2.10 -4.34
C LYS A 35 -17.90 -3.39 -4.58
N LEU A 36 -16.62 -3.40 -4.25
CA LEU A 36 -15.77 -4.58 -4.40
C LEU A 36 -15.73 -5.45 -3.14
N GLY A 37 -16.54 -5.13 -2.14
CA GLY A 37 -16.65 -5.92 -0.92
C GLY A 37 -15.62 -5.55 0.15
N GLY A 38 -14.92 -4.45 -0.02
CA GLY A 38 -13.92 -3.98 0.93
C GLY A 38 -14.44 -2.92 1.89
N GLU A 39 -13.54 -2.38 2.70
CA GLU A 39 -13.83 -1.35 3.69
C GLU A 39 -12.68 -0.37 3.78
N VAL A 40 -12.97 0.92 3.76
CA VAL A 40 -11.96 1.96 3.98
C VAL A 40 -11.79 2.18 5.47
N ILE A 41 -10.57 2.02 5.95
CA ILE A 41 -10.20 2.22 7.36
C ILE A 41 -9.83 3.68 7.62
N ALA A 42 -9.06 4.29 6.71
CA ALA A 42 -8.60 5.66 6.86
C ALA A 42 -8.36 6.29 5.50
N PHE A 43 -8.57 7.60 5.42
CA PHE A 43 -8.26 8.39 4.22
C PHE A 43 -7.82 9.78 4.68
N TYR A 44 -6.60 10.18 4.30
CA TYR A 44 -6.05 11.47 4.66
C TYR A 44 -5.44 12.16 3.44
N HIS A 45 -5.53 13.48 3.41
CA HIS A 45 -4.73 14.28 2.51
C HIS A 45 -3.37 14.55 3.13
N CYS A 46 -2.35 14.66 2.30
CA CYS A 46 -0.97 14.83 2.74
C CYS A 46 -0.36 16.13 2.19
N ILE A 47 0.56 16.69 2.93
CA ILE A 47 1.46 17.74 2.48
C ILE A 47 2.84 17.12 2.44
N GLY A 48 3.44 16.98 1.24
CA GLY A 48 4.72 16.34 1.05
C GLY A 48 4.81 15.65 -0.29
N LYS A 49 5.47 14.50 -0.33
CA LYS A 49 5.69 13.76 -1.58
C LYS A 49 4.39 13.28 -2.23
N TYR A 50 3.40 12.91 -1.41
CA TYR A 50 2.10 12.45 -1.88
C TYR A 50 1.02 13.44 -1.51
N ASP A 51 -0.08 13.43 -2.26
CA ASP A 51 -1.24 14.28 -1.97
C ASP A 51 -2.25 13.58 -1.05
N GLY A 52 -2.23 12.27 -1.01
CA GLY A 52 -3.11 11.52 -0.13
C GLY A 52 -2.60 10.14 0.21
N VAL A 53 -3.16 9.57 1.27
CA VAL A 53 -2.91 8.22 1.73
C VAL A 53 -4.22 7.62 2.22
N THR A 54 -4.46 6.37 1.86
CA THR A 54 -5.63 5.64 2.33
C THR A 54 -5.24 4.23 2.76
N ILE A 55 -5.89 3.75 3.82
CA ILE A 55 -5.75 2.38 4.31
C ILE A 55 -7.12 1.73 4.20
N TYR A 56 -7.15 0.56 3.60
CA TYR A 56 -8.40 -0.15 3.34
C TYR A 56 -8.18 -1.65 3.34
N GLU A 57 -9.27 -2.39 3.56
CA GLU A 57 -9.28 -3.84 3.51
C GLU A 57 -10.02 -4.30 2.27
N MET A 58 -9.56 -5.39 1.66
CA MET A 58 -10.17 -5.97 0.46
C MET A 58 -10.28 -7.49 0.61
N PRO A 59 -11.32 -8.10 0.00
CA PRO A 59 -11.52 -9.54 0.17
C PRO A 59 -10.50 -10.42 -0.56
N ASP A 60 -9.95 -9.95 -1.66
CA ASP A 60 -9.01 -10.73 -2.48
C ASP A 60 -8.15 -9.83 -3.37
N GLN A 61 -7.13 -10.42 -3.98
CA GLN A 61 -6.19 -9.72 -4.84
C GLN A 61 -6.81 -9.18 -6.12
N ALA A 62 -7.71 -9.93 -6.72
CA ALA A 62 -8.38 -9.50 -7.95
C ALA A 62 -9.18 -8.22 -7.73
N SER A 63 -9.82 -8.09 -6.56
CA SER A 63 -10.55 -6.87 -6.19
C SER A 63 -9.62 -5.68 -6.00
N VAL A 64 -8.44 -5.89 -5.41
CA VAL A 64 -7.42 -4.83 -5.28
C VAL A 64 -6.96 -4.36 -6.65
N GLU A 65 -6.62 -5.30 -7.53
CA GLU A 65 -6.18 -4.97 -8.88
C GLU A 65 -7.27 -4.23 -9.66
N GLY A 66 -8.51 -4.67 -9.54
CA GLY A 66 -9.65 -4.02 -10.16
C GLY A 66 -9.84 -2.59 -9.65
N LEU A 67 -9.74 -2.38 -8.35
CA LEU A 67 -9.82 -1.06 -7.75
C LEU A 67 -8.72 -0.14 -8.29
N LEU A 68 -7.47 -0.59 -8.26
CA LEU A 68 -6.32 0.21 -8.68
C LEU A 68 -6.38 0.57 -10.17
N LEU A 69 -6.80 -0.35 -11.01
CA LEU A 69 -6.99 -0.09 -12.43
C LEU A 69 -8.13 0.91 -12.67
N ALA A 70 -9.24 0.76 -11.93
CA ALA A 70 -10.39 1.65 -12.07
C ALA A 70 -10.05 3.09 -11.68
N ILE A 71 -9.28 3.29 -10.61
CA ILE A 71 -8.92 4.64 -10.18
C ILE A 71 -7.80 5.24 -11.03
N ARG A 72 -7.00 4.42 -11.68
CA ARG A 72 -5.94 4.87 -12.60
C ARG A 72 -6.48 5.25 -13.97
N ALA A 73 -7.50 4.52 -14.45
CA ALA A 73 -7.98 4.64 -15.83
C ALA A 73 -8.35 6.06 -16.26
N PRO A 74 -9.01 6.91 -15.43
CA PRO A 74 -9.32 8.27 -15.83
C PRO A 74 -8.12 9.19 -16.04
N GLY A 75 -6.93 8.82 -15.55
CA GLY A 75 -5.71 9.58 -15.77
C GLY A 75 -5.54 10.81 -14.89
N HIS A 76 -6.23 10.88 -13.75
CA HIS A 76 -6.14 12.00 -12.82
C HIS A 76 -5.04 11.83 -11.76
N LEU A 77 -4.39 10.67 -11.70
CA LEU A 77 -3.32 10.39 -10.75
C LEU A 77 -1.97 10.35 -11.46
N GLY A 78 -1.01 11.11 -10.93
CA GLY A 78 0.37 11.09 -11.42
C GLY A 78 1.19 9.98 -10.79
N VAL A 79 0.92 9.68 -9.51
CA VAL A 79 1.58 8.61 -8.76
C VAL A 79 0.51 7.78 -8.06
N LEU A 80 0.70 6.46 -8.06
CA LEU A 80 -0.19 5.53 -7.38
C LEU A 80 0.68 4.36 -6.89
N GLU A 81 0.92 4.31 -5.57
CA GLU A 81 1.72 3.27 -4.95
C GLU A 81 0.92 2.55 -3.89
N THR A 82 0.88 1.23 -3.97
CA THR A 82 0.13 0.41 -3.02
C THR A 82 1.06 -0.57 -2.32
N THR A 83 0.92 -0.65 -1.01
CA THR A 83 1.69 -1.53 -0.14
C THR A 83 0.72 -2.45 0.59
N GLU A 84 0.97 -3.75 0.55
CA GLU A 84 0.22 -4.70 1.36
C GLU A 84 0.67 -4.60 2.82
N LEU A 85 -0.29 -4.53 3.73
CA LEU A 85 -0.02 -4.38 5.15
C LEU A 85 -0.29 -5.69 5.87
N HIS A 86 0.58 -6.03 6.80
CA HIS A 86 0.45 -7.23 7.62
C HIS A 86 0.38 -6.85 9.09
N THR A 87 -0.29 -7.67 9.88
CA THR A 87 -0.35 -7.48 11.32
C THR A 87 1.03 -7.78 11.93
N VAL A 88 1.25 -7.26 13.13
CA VAL A 88 2.47 -7.58 13.90
C VAL A 88 2.54 -9.10 14.14
N GLU A 89 1.41 -9.75 14.39
CA GLU A 89 1.36 -11.20 14.59
C GLU A 89 1.83 -11.97 13.34
N ASP A 90 1.35 -11.56 12.16
CA ASP A 90 1.78 -12.19 10.91
C ASP A 90 3.28 -11.97 10.67
N ALA A 91 3.77 -10.77 10.97
CA ALA A 91 5.20 -10.48 10.85
C ALA A 91 6.03 -11.33 11.81
N MET A 92 5.57 -11.52 13.04
CA MET A 92 6.25 -12.36 14.03
C MET A 92 6.26 -13.82 13.60
N GLU A 93 5.16 -14.31 13.02
CA GLU A 93 5.12 -15.68 12.48
C GLU A 93 6.11 -15.84 11.33
N GLY A 94 6.22 -14.84 10.47
CA GLY A 94 7.25 -14.82 9.43
C GLY A 94 8.66 -14.88 9.99
N MET A 95 8.92 -14.14 11.07
CA MET A 95 10.20 -14.17 11.77
C MET A 95 10.51 -15.55 12.33
N ARG A 96 9.52 -16.22 12.93
CA ARG A 96 9.69 -17.58 13.45
C ARG A 96 10.03 -18.56 12.32
N LYS A 97 9.34 -18.46 11.20
CA LYS A 97 9.65 -19.30 10.03
C LYS A 97 11.04 -19.02 9.48
N ALA A 98 11.43 -17.74 9.42
CA ALA A 98 12.76 -17.35 8.96
C ALA A 98 13.86 -17.91 9.87
N SER A 99 13.63 -17.96 11.18
CA SER A 99 14.61 -18.48 12.13
C SER A 99 14.92 -19.97 11.92
N GLN A 100 14.04 -20.69 11.20
CA GLN A 100 14.22 -22.10 10.88
C GLN A 100 14.91 -22.30 9.53
N GLN A 101 15.22 -21.23 8.81
CA GLN A 101 15.91 -21.29 7.52
C GLN A 101 17.38 -21.00 7.70
N SER A 102 18.18 -21.58 6.80
CA SER A 102 19.62 -21.29 6.73
C SER A 102 19.89 -20.78 5.32
N TYR A 103 19.88 -19.46 5.16
CA TYR A 103 20.12 -18.84 3.88
C TYR A 103 21.48 -18.17 3.87
N GLN A 104 22.37 -18.64 2.98
CA GLN A 104 23.68 -18.05 2.84
C GLN A 104 23.64 -16.86 1.88
N GLY A 105 24.21 -15.75 2.35
CA GLY A 105 24.41 -14.60 1.48
C GLY A 105 25.54 -14.85 0.48
N PRO A 106 25.75 -13.90 -0.45
CA PRO A 106 26.88 -13.99 -1.39
C PRO A 106 28.21 -14.09 -0.64
N LEU A 107 29.19 -14.81 -1.20
CA LEU A 107 30.48 -15.06 -0.55
C LEU A 107 31.20 -13.77 -0.13
N GLY A 108 31.19 -12.74 -1.00
CA GLY A 108 31.82 -11.45 -0.68
C GLY A 108 31.16 -10.76 0.52
N TRP A 109 29.85 -10.91 0.66
CA TRP A 109 29.12 -10.35 1.80
C TRP A 109 29.53 -11.05 3.11
N LEU A 110 29.72 -12.40 3.07
CA LEU A 110 30.11 -13.18 4.24
C LEU A 110 31.50 -12.81 4.76
N GLU A 111 32.42 -12.42 3.88
CA GLU A 111 33.75 -11.98 4.26
C GLU A 111 33.69 -10.69 5.12
N GLU A 112 32.78 -9.76 4.77
CA GLU A 112 32.59 -8.51 5.49
C GLU A 112 31.65 -8.64 6.68
N HIS A 113 30.75 -9.66 6.64
CA HIS A 113 29.69 -9.86 7.64
C HIS A 113 29.78 -11.29 8.17
N PRO A 114 30.62 -11.58 9.16
CA PRO A 114 30.73 -12.93 9.71
C PRO A 114 29.36 -13.44 10.16
N VAL A 115 29.13 -14.75 9.93
CA VAL A 115 27.86 -15.39 10.30
C VAL A 115 27.65 -15.29 11.81
N GLN A 116 26.47 -14.79 12.19
CA GLN A 116 26.06 -14.73 13.58
C GLN A 116 24.89 -15.67 13.81
N HIS A 117 24.75 -16.15 15.04
CA HIS A 117 23.61 -16.97 15.39
C HIS A 117 22.34 -16.13 15.45
N TRP A 118 21.31 -16.60 14.78
CA TRP A 118 19.99 -16.01 14.84
C TRP A 118 19.21 -16.57 16.04
N GLY A 119 18.62 -15.67 16.79
CA GLY A 119 17.70 -16.04 17.84
C GLY A 119 18.33 -16.72 19.05
N GLY A 120 19.58 -16.56 19.20
CA GLY A 120 20.34 -16.87 20.42
C GLY A 120 20.01 -18.10 21.20
#